data_552e0a1e9a96e4b6806475c4327a24a9
#
_entry.id   552e0a1e9a96e4b6806475c4327a24a9
#
_cell.length_a   1.000
_cell.length_b   1.000
_cell.length_c   1.000
_cell.angle_alpha   90.00
_cell.angle_beta   90.00
_cell.angle_gamma   90.00
#
_symmetry.space_group_name_H-M   'P 1'
#
loop_
_entity.id
_entity.type
_entity.pdbx_description
1 polymer ?
#
loop_
_entity_poly.entity_id
_entity_poly.type
_entity_poly.pdbx_seq_one_letter_code
_entity_poly.pdbx_strand_id
1 'polypeptide(L)'
;MCNCQDFCRSLIRVFLVVALAVGGPPVQGAEVTLAQAVLALEASLAANPVAKAAGANATMRYAEGLVASALAVFEQSRHLDKPYFHRSEGIDGRAGLYNPDNLYSTALVTDQGRYRIRGRRGSHVMLTLQTLDTYPNVGLGRNLSVIDLDAMGIKPGESFELLLGGARQADRWVPLPAGTRALLARQTFSDWEQQTPTTLSIERLDREAPRLDSSVPWRTAADYLQASERTWNEGYLPMIQRLPENRLLPPRASDTGTGGLGGQQSVMARYRLRSDQALLIKVRKSDARYQGIQLGDPWFVTPNYVDHQVSLTSAQAVIDADGYLRFVISLTDPGVANWLDPAGFAEGYVFMRWQGLARPLADDEAPTAELVDLADLSARLPATTRRVTQDERNDQLLRRQWVPIRRLP
;
A
#
# COMPACT_ATOMS: atom_id res chain seq x y z
N MET A 1 -3.47 14.45 -25.11
CA MET A 1 -2.94 14.25 -23.76
C MET A 1 -1.86 13.19 -23.85
N CYS A 2 -0.60 13.56 -23.67
CA CYS A 2 0.52 12.63 -23.80
C CYS A 2 0.50 11.69 -22.61
N ASN A 3 0.39 10.40 -22.88
CA ASN A 3 0.23 9.37 -21.86
C ASN A 3 1.54 9.21 -21.09
N CYS A 4 1.54 9.46 -19.77
CA CYS A 4 2.72 9.37 -18.90
C CYS A 4 3.38 7.98 -18.94
N GLN A 5 2.59 6.94 -19.29
CA GLN A 5 3.06 5.56 -19.48
C GLN A 5 3.99 5.42 -20.71
N ASP A 6 3.70 6.14 -21.80
CA ASP A 6 4.54 6.09 -23.00
C ASP A 6 5.85 6.86 -22.80
N PHE A 7 5.84 7.87 -21.93
CA PHE A 7 7.04 8.62 -21.57
C PHE A 7 8.00 7.79 -20.69
N CYS A 8 7.48 7.06 -19.70
CA CYS A 8 8.28 6.11 -18.89
C CYS A 8 8.80 4.93 -19.72
N ARG A 9 7.96 4.35 -20.57
CA ARG A 9 8.39 3.27 -21.51
C ARG A 9 9.45 3.75 -22.48
N SER A 10 9.35 5.00 -22.94
CA SER A 10 10.37 5.60 -23.82
C SER A 10 11.67 5.89 -23.08
N LEU A 11 11.62 6.34 -21.80
CA LEU A 11 12.79 6.56 -20.97
C LEU A 11 13.54 5.26 -20.67
N ILE A 12 12.84 4.18 -20.31
CA ILE A 12 13.44 2.86 -20.06
C ILE A 12 14.06 2.31 -21.36
N ARG A 13 13.38 2.44 -22.51
CA ARG A 13 13.96 2.02 -23.81
C ARG A 13 15.14 2.87 -24.26
N VAL A 14 15.14 4.17 -24.02
CA VAL A 14 16.26 5.07 -24.34
C VAL A 14 17.47 4.76 -23.44
N PHE A 15 17.27 4.43 -22.16
CA PHE A 15 18.37 3.99 -21.29
C PHE A 15 18.93 2.62 -21.71
N LEU A 16 18.08 1.70 -22.20
CA LEU A 16 18.52 0.38 -22.70
C LEU A 16 19.40 0.52 -23.95
N VAL A 17 19.07 1.44 -24.86
CA VAL A 17 19.85 1.65 -26.10
C VAL A 17 21.22 2.29 -25.82
N VAL A 18 21.33 3.14 -24.81
CA VAL A 18 22.59 3.78 -24.42
C VAL A 18 23.51 2.80 -23.66
N ALA A 19 22.94 1.87 -22.88
CA ALA A 19 23.73 0.88 -22.13
C ALA A 19 24.40 -0.19 -23.01
N LEU A 20 23.85 -0.48 -24.18
CA LEU A 20 24.44 -1.44 -25.14
C LEU A 20 25.65 -0.89 -25.94
N ALA A 21 25.90 0.41 -25.86
CA ALA A 21 26.98 1.06 -26.62
C ALA A 21 28.31 1.20 -25.83
N VAL A 22 28.37 0.83 -24.54
CA VAL A 22 29.58 0.97 -23.71
C VAL A 22 29.94 -0.36 -23.05
N GLY A 23 30.27 -1.35 -23.88
CA GLY A 23 30.77 -2.66 -23.44
C GLY A 23 32.26 -2.65 -23.19
N GLY A 24 32.73 -2.07 -22.07
CA GLY A 24 34.08 -2.28 -21.52
C GLY A 24 34.00 -3.20 -20.28
N PRO A 25 35.10 -3.95 -19.94
CA PRO A 25 35.14 -4.74 -18.73
C PRO A 25 34.94 -3.85 -17.49
N PRO A 26 34.24 -4.32 -16.40
CA PRO A 26 34.05 -3.50 -15.23
C PRO A 26 35.35 -3.10 -14.59
N VAL A 27 35.57 -1.80 -14.45
CA VAL A 27 36.67 -1.24 -13.69
C VAL A 27 36.41 -1.55 -12.21
N GLN A 28 37.29 -2.25 -11.55
CA GLN A 28 37.22 -2.57 -10.13
C GLN A 28 37.09 -1.27 -9.32
N GLY A 29 35.96 -1.05 -8.65
CA GLY A 29 35.65 0.15 -7.85
C GLY A 29 34.71 1.16 -8.51
N ALA A 30 34.17 0.92 -9.72
CA ALA A 30 33.17 1.79 -10.34
C ALA A 30 31.81 1.68 -9.63
N GLU A 31 31.21 2.83 -9.31
CA GLU A 31 29.85 2.89 -8.79
C GLU A 31 28.87 2.25 -9.81
N VAL A 32 27.93 1.41 -9.31
CA VAL A 32 26.90 0.81 -10.15
C VAL A 32 25.98 1.90 -10.67
N THR A 33 25.83 1.98 -11.97
CA THR A 33 24.88 2.93 -12.57
C THR A 33 23.43 2.47 -12.36
N LEU A 34 22.48 3.40 -12.40
CA LEU A 34 21.05 3.05 -12.30
C LEU A 34 20.63 2.07 -13.41
N ALA A 35 21.13 2.25 -14.63
CA ALA A 35 20.84 1.34 -15.74
C ALA A 35 21.33 -0.10 -15.46
N GLN A 36 22.51 -0.26 -14.90
CA GLN A 36 23.04 -1.57 -14.49
C GLN A 36 22.20 -2.19 -13.34
N ALA A 37 21.78 -1.38 -12.38
CA ALA A 37 20.91 -1.85 -11.29
C ALA A 37 19.54 -2.29 -11.80
N VAL A 38 18.94 -1.58 -12.77
CA VAL A 38 17.68 -1.97 -13.42
C VAL A 38 17.82 -3.29 -14.16
N LEU A 39 18.86 -3.46 -14.97
CA LEU A 39 19.11 -4.72 -15.69
C LEU A 39 19.31 -5.90 -14.72
N ALA A 40 20.03 -5.67 -13.61
CA ALA A 40 20.21 -6.69 -12.58
C ALA A 40 18.87 -7.05 -11.91
N LEU A 41 18.05 -6.06 -11.60
CA LEU A 41 16.68 -6.27 -11.06
C LEU A 41 15.83 -7.11 -12.02
N GLU A 42 15.78 -6.74 -13.30
CA GLU A 42 15.00 -7.48 -14.31
C GLU A 42 15.45 -8.95 -14.40
N ALA A 43 16.76 -9.21 -14.42
CA ALA A 43 17.32 -10.56 -14.42
C ALA A 43 16.96 -11.35 -13.15
N SER A 44 17.06 -10.70 -11.99
CA SER A 44 16.67 -11.29 -10.68
C SER A 44 15.20 -11.66 -10.64
N LEU A 45 14.32 -10.76 -11.08
CA LEU A 45 12.88 -11.01 -11.12
C LEU A 45 12.50 -12.11 -12.10
N ALA A 46 13.13 -12.15 -13.29
CA ALA A 46 12.87 -13.20 -14.27
C ALA A 46 13.27 -14.60 -13.75
N ALA A 47 14.30 -14.68 -12.91
CA ALA A 47 14.73 -15.92 -12.27
C ALA A 47 13.88 -16.31 -11.05
N ASN A 48 13.07 -15.41 -10.52
CA ASN A 48 12.25 -15.66 -9.33
C ASN A 48 11.05 -16.54 -9.69
N PRO A 49 10.76 -17.63 -8.93
CA PRO A 49 9.60 -18.50 -9.18
C PRO A 49 8.25 -17.77 -9.24
N VAL A 50 8.11 -16.64 -8.55
CA VAL A 50 6.90 -15.81 -8.54
C VAL A 50 6.57 -15.27 -9.94
N ALA A 51 7.57 -15.01 -10.78
CA ALA A 51 7.37 -14.49 -12.14
C ALA A 51 6.48 -15.39 -13.01
N LYS A 52 6.54 -16.71 -12.79
CA LYS A 52 5.71 -17.68 -13.51
C LYS A 52 4.21 -17.49 -13.18
N ALA A 53 3.89 -17.29 -11.92
CA ALA A 53 2.51 -17.09 -11.46
C ALA A 53 1.98 -15.70 -11.82
N ALA A 54 2.84 -14.68 -11.70
CA ALA A 54 2.51 -13.28 -11.97
C ALA A 54 2.39 -12.97 -13.46
N GLY A 55 3.18 -13.64 -14.29
CA GLY A 55 3.32 -13.32 -15.72
C GLY A 55 4.19 -12.10 -15.98
N ALA A 56 4.58 -11.92 -17.26
CA ALA A 56 5.54 -10.89 -17.67
C ALA A 56 5.08 -9.46 -17.35
N ASN A 57 3.80 -9.15 -17.61
CA ASN A 57 3.26 -7.80 -17.40
C ASN A 57 3.27 -7.38 -15.92
N ALA A 58 2.88 -8.27 -15.00
CA ALA A 58 2.89 -7.95 -13.57
C ALA A 58 4.32 -7.87 -13.03
N THR A 59 5.23 -8.73 -13.51
CA THR A 59 6.65 -8.67 -13.16
C THR A 59 7.29 -7.36 -13.61
N MET A 60 6.97 -6.90 -14.81
CA MET A 60 7.44 -5.60 -15.30
C MET A 60 6.89 -4.44 -14.47
N ARG A 61 5.59 -4.41 -14.16
CA ARG A 61 4.99 -3.37 -13.28
C ARG A 61 5.62 -3.35 -11.89
N TYR A 62 5.92 -4.53 -11.35
CA TYR A 62 6.63 -4.62 -10.07
C TYR A 62 8.01 -3.98 -10.13
N ALA A 63 8.80 -4.28 -11.17
CA ALA A 63 10.10 -3.66 -11.40
C ALA A 63 10.00 -2.13 -11.54
N GLU A 64 9.06 -1.65 -12.36
CA GLU A 64 8.79 -0.22 -12.55
C GLU A 64 8.43 0.46 -11.22
N GLY A 65 7.65 -0.18 -10.36
CA GLY A 65 7.29 0.30 -9.03
C GLY A 65 8.49 0.46 -8.10
N LEU A 66 9.41 -0.52 -8.09
CA LEU A 66 10.66 -0.44 -7.31
C LEU A 66 11.58 0.69 -7.81
N VAL A 67 11.74 0.81 -9.13
CA VAL A 67 12.56 1.88 -9.75
C VAL A 67 11.97 3.26 -9.44
N ALA A 68 10.65 3.44 -9.62
CA ALA A 68 9.99 4.72 -9.33
C ALA A 68 10.12 5.10 -7.85
N SER A 69 10.00 4.12 -6.95
CA SER A 69 10.20 4.34 -5.51
C SER A 69 11.63 4.75 -5.19
N ALA A 70 12.63 4.08 -5.80
CA ALA A 70 14.03 4.40 -5.59
C ALA A 70 14.38 5.83 -6.04
N LEU A 71 13.87 6.23 -7.21
CA LEU A 71 14.05 7.59 -7.72
C LEU A 71 13.40 8.63 -6.80
N ALA A 72 12.17 8.40 -6.36
CA ALA A 72 11.42 9.33 -5.52
C ALA A 72 12.10 9.53 -4.15
N VAL A 73 12.55 8.45 -3.51
CA VAL A 73 13.22 8.55 -2.20
C VAL A 73 14.61 9.16 -2.34
N PHE A 74 15.35 8.80 -3.38
CA PHE A 74 16.64 9.42 -3.66
C PHE A 74 16.50 10.93 -3.88
N GLU A 75 15.50 11.37 -4.65
CA GLU A 75 15.24 12.80 -4.84
C GLU A 75 14.87 13.49 -3.51
N GLN A 76 13.98 12.92 -2.70
CA GLN A 76 13.67 13.48 -1.39
C GLN A 76 14.90 13.58 -0.47
N SER A 77 15.83 12.63 -0.55
CA SER A 77 17.05 12.62 0.27
C SER A 77 18.00 13.78 -0.01
N ARG A 78 17.88 14.39 -1.19
CA ARG A 78 18.66 15.57 -1.58
C ARG A 78 18.06 16.88 -1.06
N HIS A 79 16.84 16.84 -0.53
CA HIS A 79 16.07 18.00 -0.10
C HIS A 79 15.65 17.92 1.39
N LEU A 80 16.50 17.37 2.26
CA LEU A 80 16.22 17.26 3.69
C LEU A 80 16.13 18.63 4.40
N ASP A 81 16.69 19.68 3.80
CA ASP A 81 16.53 21.07 4.23
C ASP A 81 15.18 21.68 3.85
N LYS A 82 14.52 21.13 2.82
CA LYS A 82 13.22 21.55 2.30
C LYS A 82 12.31 20.32 2.10
N PRO A 83 11.97 19.60 3.19
CA PRO A 83 11.19 18.39 3.08
C PRO A 83 9.83 18.67 2.48
N TYR A 84 9.27 17.68 1.79
CA TYR A 84 7.93 17.71 1.24
C TYR A 84 7.28 16.34 1.35
N PHE A 85 5.97 16.31 1.40
CA PHE A 85 5.22 15.06 1.33
C PHE A 85 5.15 14.59 -0.12
N HIS A 86 5.82 13.48 -0.39
CA HIS A 86 5.71 12.76 -1.66
C HIS A 86 4.56 11.75 -1.57
N ARG A 87 3.64 11.77 -2.52
CA ARG A 87 2.57 10.78 -2.64
C ARG A 87 3.08 9.56 -3.38
N SER A 88 2.89 8.40 -2.76
CA SER A 88 3.40 7.14 -3.29
C SER A 88 2.40 6.39 -4.16
N GLU A 89 1.27 7.01 -4.47
CA GLU A 89 0.15 6.34 -5.10
C GLU A 89 0.25 6.38 -6.62
N GLY A 90 -0.09 5.25 -7.22
CA GLY A 90 -0.36 5.09 -8.63
C GLY A 90 -1.54 4.14 -8.80
N ILE A 91 -2.20 4.17 -9.95
CA ILE A 91 -3.26 3.23 -10.33
C ILE A 91 -2.70 1.80 -10.37
N ASP A 92 -1.48 1.68 -10.82
CA ASP A 92 -0.71 0.43 -10.78
C ASP A 92 0.04 0.39 -9.46
N GLY A 93 -0.41 -0.46 -8.56
CA GLY A 93 0.11 -0.58 -7.19
C GLY A 93 1.63 -0.76 -7.15
N ARG A 94 2.21 -0.37 -6.01
CA ARG A 94 3.65 -0.51 -5.73
C ARG A 94 3.87 -1.67 -4.77
N ALA A 95 5.12 -2.12 -4.66
CA ALA A 95 5.51 -3.17 -3.71
C ALA A 95 4.95 -2.92 -2.30
N GLY A 96 4.52 -3.98 -1.62
CA GLY A 96 4.02 -3.89 -0.24
C GLY A 96 2.51 -3.83 -0.09
N LEU A 97 1.77 -4.20 -1.11
CA LEU A 97 0.31 -4.31 -1.09
C LEU A 97 -0.36 -3.02 -0.55
N TYR A 98 -0.10 -1.90 -1.23
CA TYR A 98 -0.73 -0.63 -0.92
C TYR A 98 -2.24 -0.78 -0.83
N ASN A 99 -2.82 -0.25 0.24
CA ASN A 99 -4.27 -0.33 0.42
C ASN A 99 -4.97 0.71 -0.46
N PRO A 100 -5.86 0.31 -1.40
CA PRO A 100 -6.63 1.24 -2.23
C PRO A 100 -7.50 2.21 -1.42
N ASP A 101 -7.82 1.85 -0.18
CA ASP A 101 -8.63 2.66 0.72
C ASP A 101 -7.80 3.73 1.46
N ASN A 102 -6.49 3.81 1.20
CA ASN A 102 -5.60 4.79 1.82
C ASN A 102 -4.96 5.72 0.80
N LEU A 103 -4.71 6.95 1.22
CA LEU A 103 -3.72 7.83 0.60
C LEU A 103 -2.48 7.87 1.49
N TYR A 104 -1.33 7.58 0.90
CA TYR A 104 -0.04 7.58 1.59
C TYR A 104 0.80 8.76 1.13
N SER A 105 1.38 9.48 2.07
CA SER A 105 2.34 10.54 1.78
C SER A 105 3.54 10.42 2.69
N THR A 106 4.74 10.39 2.13
CA THR A 106 5.98 10.21 2.88
C THR A 106 6.85 11.46 2.78
N ALA A 107 7.38 11.92 3.91
CA ALA A 107 8.40 12.94 3.96
C ALA A 107 9.65 12.41 4.67
N LEU A 108 10.82 12.61 4.09
CA LEU A 108 12.08 12.29 4.76
C LEU A 108 12.43 13.39 5.75
N VAL A 109 12.80 12.99 6.95
CA VAL A 109 13.12 13.89 8.07
C VAL A 109 14.30 13.36 8.85
N THR A 110 14.82 14.16 9.78
CA THR A 110 15.82 13.72 10.76
C THR A 110 15.26 13.93 12.16
N ASP A 111 15.60 13.07 13.10
CA ASP A 111 15.17 13.16 14.49
C ASP A 111 15.69 14.41 15.23
N GLN A 112 16.75 15.04 14.73
CA GLN A 112 17.31 16.29 15.23
C GLN A 112 16.61 17.54 14.66
N GLY A 113 15.77 17.36 13.62
CA GLY A 113 15.09 18.46 12.95
C GLY A 113 13.89 18.98 13.72
N ARG A 114 13.51 20.22 13.42
CA ARG A 114 12.28 20.84 13.86
C ARG A 114 11.41 21.12 12.65
N TYR A 115 10.16 20.66 12.70
CA TYR A 115 9.27 20.73 11.55
C TYR A 115 7.92 21.32 11.91
N ARG A 116 7.28 21.90 10.92
CA ARG A 116 5.88 22.35 10.96
C ARG A 116 5.11 21.62 9.88
N ILE A 117 4.03 20.94 10.25
CA ILE A 117 3.05 20.39 9.32
C ILE A 117 1.82 21.26 9.36
N ARG A 118 1.34 21.68 8.19
CA ARG A 118 0.08 22.38 8.02
C ARG A 118 -0.83 21.59 7.09
N GLY A 119 -2.12 21.68 7.33
CA GLY A 119 -3.11 21.02 6.51
C GLY A 119 -4.52 21.50 6.75
N ARG A 120 -5.42 21.02 5.90
CA ARG A 120 -6.87 21.10 6.12
C ARG A 120 -7.42 19.71 6.16
N ARG A 121 -8.03 19.35 7.31
CA ARG A 121 -8.58 18.00 7.57
C ARG A 121 -9.71 17.69 6.59
N GLY A 122 -9.56 16.63 5.79
CA GLY A 122 -10.64 16.05 4.98
C GLY A 122 -11.68 15.32 5.83
N SER A 123 -12.64 14.67 5.18
CA SER A 123 -13.71 13.94 5.88
C SER A 123 -13.46 12.42 5.96
N HIS A 124 -12.32 11.92 5.47
CA HIS A 124 -11.96 10.49 5.61
C HIS A 124 -11.87 10.05 7.09
N VAL A 125 -12.04 8.74 7.34
CA VAL A 125 -12.31 8.23 8.70
C VAL A 125 -11.14 8.30 9.66
N MET A 126 -9.89 8.23 9.17
CA MET A 126 -8.71 8.29 10.04
C MET A 126 -7.55 9.01 9.35
N LEU A 127 -6.86 9.88 10.10
CA LEU A 127 -5.63 10.51 9.69
C LEU A 127 -4.54 10.20 10.72
N THR A 128 -3.56 9.39 10.31
CA THR A 128 -2.42 9.04 11.16
C THR A 128 -1.12 9.51 10.56
N LEU A 129 -0.19 9.92 11.42
CA LEU A 129 1.19 10.22 11.07
C LEU A 129 2.08 9.24 11.83
N GLN A 130 2.85 8.43 11.09
CA GLN A 130 3.79 7.45 11.64
C GLN A 130 5.22 7.99 11.53
N THR A 131 6.01 7.81 12.57
CA THR A 131 7.46 8.04 12.52
C THR A 131 8.17 6.71 12.31
N LEU A 132 9.03 6.63 11.31
CA LEU A 132 9.73 5.40 10.93
C LEU A 132 11.24 5.56 11.14
N ASP A 133 11.90 4.49 11.60
CA ASP A 133 13.37 4.44 11.78
C ASP A 133 14.12 4.07 10.50
N THR A 134 13.42 3.91 9.42
CA THR A 134 13.99 3.61 8.11
C THR A 134 13.34 4.45 7.02
N TYR A 135 13.92 4.34 5.83
CA TYR A 135 13.36 4.93 4.62
C TYR A 135 12.35 3.97 3.97
N PRO A 136 11.39 4.48 3.19
CA PRO A 136 10.41 3.64 2.52
C PRO A 136 11.06 2.53 1.68
N ASN A 137 10.55 1.30 1.77
CA ASN A 137 10.99 0.13 0.99
C ASN A 137 12.43 -0.34 1.25
N VAL A 138 13.10 0.14 2.29
CA VAL A 138 14.43 -0.34 2.70
C VAL A 138 14.38 -0.87 4.12
N GLY A 139 14.57 -2.17 4.28
CA GLY A 139 14.38 -2.85 5.56
C GLY A 139 12.90 -2.96 5.98
N LEU A 140 12.65 -3.74 7.01
CA LEU A 140 11.33 -3.87 7.66
C LEU A 140 11.19 -2.81 8.77
N GLY A 141 11.34 -1.54 8.45
CA GLY A 141 11.44 -0.45 9.40
C GLY A 141 10.41 -0.48 10.53
N ARG A 142 10.85 -0.09 11.72
CA ARG A 142 9.97 0.01 12.89
C ARG A 142 9.15 1.28 12.85
N ASN A 143 7.92 1.16 13.29
CA ASN A 143 7.07 2.28 13.59
C ASN A 143 7.40 2.78 15.01
N LEU A 144 8.13 3.88 15.12
CA LEU A 144 8.59 4.41 16.41
C LEU A 144 7.45 5.09 17.19
N SER A 145 6.53 5.75 16.48
CA SER A 145 5.32 6.31 17.06
C SER A 145 4.21 6.44 16.04
N VAL A 146 2.97 6.42 16.51
CA VAL A 146 1.76 6.71 15.71
C VAL A 146 1.05 7.88 16.36
N ILE A 147 0.83 8.93 15.59
CA ILE A 147 0.08 10.11 15.99
C ILE A 147 -1.26 10.04 15.29
N ASP A 148 -2.33 9.86 16.05
CA ASP A 148 -3.71 9.96 15.55
C ASP A 148 -4.15 11.42 15.65
N LEU A 149 -4.31 12.09 14.52
CA LEU A 149 -4.70 13.49 14.48
C LEU A 149 -6.15 13.69 14.93
N ASP A 150 -6.99 12.69 14.77
CA ASP A 150 -8.36 12.73 15.26
C ASP A 150 -8.38 12.70 16.81
N ALA A 151 -7.50 11.93 17.43
CA ALA A 151 -7.32 11.91 18.88
C ALA A 151 -6.78 13.25 19.43
N MET A 152 -6.12 14.06 18.59
CA MET A 152 -5.72 15.43 18.91
C MET A 152 -6.87 16.46 18.76
N GLY A 153 -8.08 16.00 18.46
CA GLY A 153 -9.27 16.85 18.34
C GLY A 153 -9.35 17.63 17.04
N ILE A 154 -8.55 17.29 16.00
CA ILE A 154 -8.58 17.93 14.68
C ILE A 154 -9.78 17.41 13.90
N LYS A 155 -10.78 18.26 13.66
CA LYS A 155 -12.06 17.87 13.07
C LYS A 155 -12.07 18.03 11.55
N PRO A 156 -12.91 17.26 10.81
CA PRO A 156 -13.12 17.46 9.38
C PRO A 156 -13.44 18.92 9.03
N GLY A 157 -12.79 19.44 7.99
CA GLY A 157 -12.91 20.84 7.54
C GLY A 157 -12.03 21.83 8.28
N GLU A 158 -11.39 21.46 9.39
CA GLU A 158 -10.51 22.33 10.16
C GLU A 158 -9.14 22.48 9.50
N SER A 159 -8.61 23.70 9.49
CA SER A 159 -7.20 23.95 9.20
C SER A 159 -6.39 23.73 10.47
N PHE A 160 -5.24 23.08 10.36
CA PHE A 160 -4.42 22.73 11.50
C PHE A 160 -2.93 22.98 11.28
N GLU A 161 -2.22 23.15 12.36
CA GLU A 161 -0.77 23.20 12.43
C GLU A 161 -0.28 22.24 13.53
N LEU A 162 0.77 21.48 13.21
CA LEU A 162 1.50 20.62 14.17
C LEU A 162 2.97 21.03 14.17
N LEU A 163 3.55 21.12 15.35
CA LEU A 163 5.00 21.27 15.51
C LEU A 163 5.61 19.93 15.91
N LEU A 164 6.69 19.52 15.23
CA LEU A 164 7.39 18.27 15.46
C LEU A 164 8.86 18.54 15.84
N GLY A 165 9.34 17.75 16.81
CA GLY A 165 10.74 17.79 17.23
C GLY A 165 11.12 19.03 18.04
N GLY A 166 12.36 19.05 18.57
CA GLY A 166 12.84 20.08 19.46
C GLY A 166 12.12 20.12 20.81
N ALA A 167 12.27 21.23 21.54
CA ALA A 167 11.57 21.43 22.81
C ALA A 167 10.09 21.70 22.57
N ARG A 168 9.24 21.27 23.52
CA ARG A 168 7.79 21.53 23.47
C ARG A 168 7.52 23.03 23.49
N GLN A 169 6.77 23.53 22.52
CA GLN A 169 6.49 24.97 22.33
C GLN A 169 4.99 25.31 22.24
N ALA A 170 4.13 24.32 22.04
CA ALA A 170 2.70 24.53 21.82
C ALA A 170 1.88 23.30 22.21
N ASP A 171 0.56 23.44 22.27
CA ASP A 171 -0.36 22.36 22.61
C ASP A 171 -0.37 21.25 21.54
N ARG A 172 -0.26 21.62 20.26
CA ARG A 172 -0.16 20.70 19.13
C ARG A 172 1.31 20.45 18.76
N TRP A 173 2.09 20.00 19.72
CA TRP A 173 3.48 19.60 19.56
C TRP A 173 3.65 18.09 19.72
N VAL A 174 4.49 17.51 18.88
CA VAL A 174 4.78 16.08 18.86
C VAL A 174 6.29 15.85 18.92
N PRO A 175 6.77 14.99 19.84
CA PRO A 175 8.18 14.62 19.86
C PRO A 175 8.53 13.81 18.62
N LEU A 176 9.75 13.97 18.10
CA LEU A 176 10.34 13.04 17.16
C LEU A 176 11.20 12.04 17.93
N PRO A 177 10.85 10.75 17.95
CA PRO A 177 11.68 9.73 18.57
C PRO A 177 13.07 9.68 17.95
N ALA A 178 14.09 9.37 18.76
CA ALA A 178 15.45 9.16 18.28
C ALA A 178 15.48 8.07 17.18
N GLY A 179 16.23 8.32 16.13
CA GLY A 179 16.31 7.44 14.97
C GLY A 179 15.20 7.64 13.93
N THR A 180 14.29 8.63 14.09
CA THR A 180 13.29 8.93 13.06
C THR A 180 13.96 9.39 11.77
N ARG A 181 13.60 8.75 10.65
CA ARG A 181 14.14 9.03 9.30
C ARG A 181 13.05 9.41 8.30
N ALA A 182 11.83 9.00 8.54
CA ALA A 182 10.69 9.31 7.68
C ALA A 182 9.41 9.51 8.49
N LEU A 183 8.53 10.34 7.94
CA LEU A 183 7.14 10.49 8.35
C LEU A 183 6.27 9.84 7.26
N LEU A 184 5.33 8.98 7.67
CA LEU A 184 4.32 8.40 6.79
C LEU A 184 2.95 8.91 7.23
N ALA A 185 2.37 9.82 6.46
CA ALA A 185 0.98 10.22 6.62
C ALA A 185 0.09 9.21 5.92
N ARG A 186 -0.92 8.73 6.64
CA ARG A 186 -1.90 7.78 6.13
C ARG A 186 -3.29 8.34 6.32
N GLN A 187 -4.01 8.50 5.23
CA GLN A 187 -5.40 8.92 5.19
C GLN A 187 -6.24 7.71 4.82
N THR A 188 -7.07 7.23 5.74
CA THR A 188 -7.88 6.02 5.55
C THR A 188 -9.32 6.41 5.23
N PHE A 189 -9.85 5.86 4.14
CA PHE A 189 -11.22 6.08 3.65
C PHE A 189 -12.03 4.81 3.84
N SER A 190 -13.24 4.94 4.36
CA SER A 190 -14.24 3.87 4.37
C SER A 190 -15.22 4.00 3.22
N ASP A 191 -15.49 5.22 2.78
CA ASP A 191 -16.35 5.53 1.65
C ASP A 191 -15.60 6.45 0.66
N TRP A 192 -15.27 5.91 -0.49
CA TRP A 192 -14.51 6.64 -1.50
C TRP A 192 -15.29 7.79 -2.14
N GLU A 193 -16.62 7.65 -2.25
CA GLU A 193 -17.46 8.62 -2.95
C GLU A 193 -17.79 9.84 -2.09
N GLN A 194 -17.95 9.63 -0.78
CA GLN A 194 -18.42 10.67 0.15
C GLN A 194 -17.30 11.38 0.89
N GLN A 195 -16.11 10.77 0.96
CA GLN A 195 -15.03 11.29 1.79
C GLN A 195 -13.97 12.03 0.98
N THR A 196 -13.49 13.13 1.54
CA THR A 196 -12.49 14.01 0.92
C THR A 196 -11.11 13.84 1.57
N PRO A 197 -10.02 14.00 0.80
CA PRO A 197 -8.66 13.93 1.34
C PRO A 197 -8.32 15.17 2.17
N THR A 198 -7.35 14.98 3.09
CA THR A 198 -6.65 16.05 3.80
C THR A 198 -5.52 16.60 2.94
N THR A 199 -5.40 17.92 2.87
CA THR A 199 -4.19 18.55 2.33
C THR A 199 -3.10 18.57 3.39
N LEU A 200 -1.84 18.33 2.99
CA LEU A 200 -0.69 18.31 3.88
C LEU A 200 0.48 19.06 3.25
N SER A 201 1.15 19.87 4.06
CA SER A 201 2.47 20.42 3.76
C SER A 201 3.39 20.25 4.95
N ILE A 202 4.70 20.23 4.70
CA ILE A 202 5.73 20.18 5.74
C ILE A 202 6.81 21.18 5.42
N GLU A 203 7.31 21.86 6.43
CA GLU A 203 8.48 22.74 6.34
C GLU A 203 9.44 22.48 7.50
N ARG A 204 10.73 22.64 7.26
CA ARG A 204 11.76 22.60 8.28
C ARG A 204 11.94 23.99 8.89
N LEU A 205 12.01 24.08 10.23
CA LEU A 205 12.06 25.36 10.95
C LEU A 205 13.47 25.76 11.42
N ASP A 206 14.38 24.79 11.56
CA ASP A 206 15.78 25.04 11.88
C ASP A 206 16.58 25.35 10.61
N ARG A 207 17.56 26.23 10.75
CA ARG A 207 18.35 26.73 9.61
C ARG A 207 19.54 25.84 9.25
N GLU A 208 19.91 24.89 10.10
CA GLU A 208 21.01 23.98 9.82
C GLU A 208 20.56 22.93 8.81
N ALA A 209 21.22 22.92 7.66
CA ALA A 209 21.01 21.86 6.69
C ALA A 209 21.45 20.52 7.28
N PRO A 210 20.61 19.49 7.32
CA PRO A 210 21.04 18.18 7.76
C PRO A 210 22.10 17.66 6.81
N ARG A 211 23.19 17.18 7.34
CA ARG A 211 24.09 16.34 6.56
C ARG A 211 23.36 15.02 6.30
N LEU A 212 23.48 14.49 5.10
CA LEU A 212 23.12 13.09 4.85
C LEU A 212 23.85 12.26 5.90
N ASP A 213 23.10 11.53 6.69
CA ASP A 213 23.66 10.64 7.69
C ASP A 213 24.58 9.66 6.98
N SER A 214 25.89 9.70 7.31
CA SER A 214 26.88 8.79 6.75
C SER A 214 26.59 7.32 7.05
N SER A 215 25.64 7.05 7.96
CA SER A 215 25.13 5.71 8.27
C SER A 215 24.15 5.18 7.23
N VAL A 216 23.66 6.01 6.30
CA VAL A 216 22.77 5.55 5.21
C VAL A 216 23.62 4.80 4.19
N PRO A 217 23.36 3.50 3.96
CA PRO A 217 24.22 2.65 3.14
C PRO A 217 24.09 2.90 1.63
N TRP A 218 23.30 3.88 1.20
CA TRP A 218 23.07 4.18 -0.21
C TRP A 218 23.39 5.65 -0.51
N ARG A 219 24.16 5.87 -1.56
CA ARG A 219 24.58 7.20 -2.05
C ARG A 219 23.92 7.57 -3.38
N THR A 220 23.38 6.59 -4.08
CA THR A 220 22.77 6.72 -5.39
C THR A 220 21.39 6.08 -5.43
N ALA A 221 20.59 6.40 -6.43
CA ALA A 221 19.32 5.72 -6.69
C ALA A 221 19.53 4.22 -7.00
N ALA A 222 20.68 3.86 -7.58
CA ALA A 222 21.05 2.46 -7.83
C ALA A 222 21.23 1.67 -6.53
N ASP A 223 21.98 2.22 -5.56
CA ASP A 223 22.19 1.59 -4.26
C ASP A 223 20.86 1.40 -3.53
N TYR A 224 19.99 2.42 -3.61
CA TYR A 224 18.65 2.35 -3.00
C TYR A 224 17.78 1.28 -3.66
N LEU A 225 17.79 1.19 -4.99
CA LEU A 225 17.07 0.17 -5.75
C LEU A 225 17.50 -1.24 -5.33
N GLN A 226 18.79 -1.49 -5.24
CA GLN A 226 19.33 -2.77 -4.79
C GLN A 226 18.95 -3.10 -3.34
N ALA A 227 18.97 -2.08 -2.45
CA ALA A 227 18.53 -2.26 -1.07
C ALA A 227 17.02 -2.58 -0.98
N SER A 228 16.18 -1.93 -1.79
CA SER A 228 14.75 -2.20 -1.89
C SER A 228 14.48 -3.59 -2.45
N GLU A 229 15.19 -4.00 -3.50
CA GLU A 229 15.09 -5.34 -4.07
C GLU A 229 15.37 -6.42 -3.01
N ARG A 230 16.49 -6.32 -2.31
CA ARG A 230 16.83 -7.26 -1.24
C ARG A 230 15.76 -7.31 -0.16
N THR A 231 15.25 -6.14 0.26
CA THR A 231 14.19 -6.07 1.27
C THR A 231 12.95 -6.84 0.85
N TRP A 232 12.51 -6.66 -0.39
CA TRP A 232 11.27 -7.28 -0.87
C TRP A 232 11.49 -8.71 -1.35
N ASN A 233 12.45 -8.94 -2.22
CA ASN A 233 12.60 -10.24 -2.91
C ASN A 233 13.29 -11.29 -2.05
N GLU A 234 14.25 -10.90 -1.20
CA GLU A 234 14.98 -11.84 -0.34
C GLU A 234 14.41 -11.88 1.09
N GLY A 235 13.83 -10.79 1.56
CA GLY A 235 13.29 -10.66 2.91
C GLY A 235 11.79 -10.94 3.01
N TYR A 236 10.99 -10.04 2.50
CA TYR A 236 9.54 -10.02 2.77
C TYR A 236 8.78 -11.08 1.96
N LEU A 237 9.03 -11.18 0.66
CA LEU A 237 8.30 -12.07 -0.23
C LEU A 237 8.41 -13.56 0.19
N PRO A 238 9.61 -14.12 0.52
CA PRO A 238 9.71 -15.49 1.02
C PRO A 238 8.94 -15.73 2.33
N MET A 239 8.83 -14.71 3.18
CA MET A 239 8.07 -14.79 4.42
C MET A 239 6.57 -14.94 4.17
N ILE A 240 6.00 -14.09 3.30
CA ILE A 240 4.56 -14.11 3.00
C ILE A 240 4.16 -15.30 2.13
N GLN A 241 5.05 -15.86 1.35
CA GLN A 241 4.82 -17.11 0.59
C GLN A 241 4.55 -18.34 1.50
N ARG A 242 4.90 -18.25 2.79
CA ARG A 242 4.61 -19.30 3.77
C ARG A 242 3.21 -19.18 4.39
N LEU A 243 2.47 -18.12 4.06
CA LEU A 243 1.09 -17.98 4.53
C LEU A 243 0.22 -19.14 4.05
N PRO A 244 -0.77 -19.57 4.85
CA PRO A 244 -1.67 -20.64 4.46
C PRO A 244 -2.45 -20.28 3.19
N GLU A 245 -2.68 -21.31 2.36
CA GLU A 245 -3.41 -21.19 1.11
C GLU A 245 -4.90 -21.47 1.35
N ASN A 246 -5.76 -20.60 0.84
CA ASN A 246 -7.23 -20.68 0.94
C ASN A 246 -7.76 -20.82 2.39
N ARG A 247 -6.99 -20.41 3.36
CA ARG A 247 -7.34 -20.48 4.79
C ARG A 247 -6.88 -19.22 5.51
N LEU A 248 -7.80 -18.57 6.23
CA LEU A 248 -7.50 -17.42 7.07
C LEU A 248 -7.05 -17.88 8.45
N LEU A 249 -6.04 -17.21 8.98
CA LEU A 249 -5.64 -17.33 10.38
C LEU A 249 -6.46 -16.35 11.24
N PRO A 250 -6.53 -16.54 12.57
CA PRO A 250 -7.15 -15.56 13.45
C PRO A 250 -6.53 -14.16 13.29
N PRO A 251 -7.33 -13.09 13.42
CA PRO A 251 -6.83 -11.73 13.39
C PRO A 251 -5.77 -11.49 14.47
N ARG A 252 -4.74 -10.74 14.11
CA ARG A 252 -3.66 -10.36 15.02
C ARG A 252 -3.42 -8.86 14.96
N ALA A 253 -2.96 -8.30 16.08
CA ALA A 253 -2.45 -6.93 16.08
C ALA A 253 -1.31 -6.80 15.07
N SER A 254 -1.31 -5.70 14.31
CA SER A 254 -0.23 -5.41 13.38
C SER A 254 1.08 -5.22 14.12
N ASP A 255 2.13 -5.84 13.63
CA ASP A 255 3.46 -5.74 14.23
C ASP A 255 4.09 -4.38 13.88
N THR A 256 4.20 -3.52 14.87
CA THR A 256 4.85 -2.20 14.73
C THR A 256 6.36 -2.32 14.55
N GLY A 257 6.95 -3.44 14.94
CA GLY A 257 8.36 -3.75 14.70
C GLY A 257 8.72 -3.96 13.24
N THR A 258 7.72 -4.20 12.38
CA THR A 258 7.87 -4.39 10.93
C THR A 258 7.07 -3.35 10.12
N GLY A 259 6.90 -2.14 10.66
CA GLY A 259 6.21 -1.03 9.97
C GLY A 259 4.68 -1.09 10.00
N GLY A 260 4.09 -2.05 10.68
CA GLY A 260 2.65 -2.16 10.84
C GLY A 260 2.04 -0.98 11.61
N LEU A 261 0.79 -0.61 11.28
CA LEU A 261 0.08 0.45 11.96
C LEU A 261 -0.36 -0.01 13.36
N GLY A 262 0.10 0.68 14.40
CA GLY A 262 -0.37 0.45 15.78
C GLY A 262 -1.88 0.65 15.90
N GLY A 263 -2.54 -0.22 16.68
CA GLY A 263 -4.01 -0.20 16.83
C GLY A 263 -4.80 -0.81 15.66
N GLN A 264 -4.10 -1.43 14.69
CA GLN A 264 -4.71 -2.20 13.63
C GLN A 264 -4.71 -3.69 13.99
N GLN A 265 -5.81 -4.39 13.71
CA GLN A 265 -5.82 -5.84 13.58
C GLN A 265 -5.89 -6.23 12.10
N SER A 266 -5.30 -7.37 11.77
CA SER A 266 -5.25 -7.84 10.39
C SER A 266 -5.19 -9.36 10.28
N VAL A 267 -5.63 -9.83 9.11
CA VAL A 267 -5.51 -11.22 8.65
C VAL A 267 -4.92 -11.19 7.26
N MET A 268 -3.97 -12.07 7.00
CA MET A 268 -3.39 -12.26 5.68
C MET A 268 -3.36 -13.74 5.33
N ALA A 269 -3.67 -14.07 4.08
CA ALA A 269 -3.58 -15.41 3.53
C ALA A 269 -3.19 -15.36 2.06
N ARG A 270 -2.79 -16.50 1.52
CA ARG A 270 -2.71 -16.71 0.07
C ARG A 270 -4.03 -17.27 -0.41
N TYR A 271 -4.41 -16.93 -1.66
CA TYR A 271 -5.44 -17.68 -2.38
C TYR A 271 -4.82 -18.35 -3.61
N ARG A 272 -5.38 -19.52 -3.96
CA ARG A 272 -5.11 -20.22 -5.22
C ARG A 272 -6.41 -20.85 -5.68
N LEU A 273 -6.82 -20.51 -6.92
CA LEU A 273 -8.11 -20.88 -7.47
C LEU A 273 -7.93 -21.53 -8.83
N ARG A 274 -8.72 -22.58 -9.11
CA ARG A 274 -9.02 -23.00 -10.46
C ARG A 274 -10.10 -22.09 -11.05
N SER A 275 -10.27 -22.12 -12.38
CA SER A 275 -11.28 -21.31 -13.08
C SER A 275 -12.73 -21.63 -12.67
N ASP A 276 -12.97 -22.82 -12.15
CA ASP A 276 -14.26 -23.34 -11.69
C ASP A 276 -14.47 -23.18 -10.16
N GLN A 277 -13.57 -22.47 -9.46
CA GLN A 277 -13.60 -22.31 -8.02
C GLN A 277 -13.79 -20.86 -7.56
N ALA A 278 -14.31 -20.71 -6.36
CA ALA A 278 -14.35 -19.46 -5.62
C ALA A 278 -13.87 -19.67 -4.17
N LEU A 279 -13.23 -18.64 -3.60
CA LEU A 279 -12.98 -18.55 -2.18
C LEU A 279 -14.05 -17.66 -1.55
N LEU A 280 -14.93 -18.25 -0.75
CA LEU A 280 -15.98 -17.55 -0.01
C LEU A 280 -15.42 -17.15 1.37
N ILE A 281 -15.34 -15.84 1.62
CA ILE A 281 -14.92 -15.29 2.91
C ILE A 281 -16.13 -14.70 3.61
N LYS A 282 -16.38 -15.13 4.86
CA LYS A 282 -17.48 -14.65 5.70
C LYS A 282 -16.90 -13.99 6.95
N VAL A 283 -17.39 -12.80 7.26
CA VAL A 283 -16.97 -12.00 8.43
C VAL A 283 -18.13 -11.12 8.90
N ARG A 284 -18.23 -10.86 10.22
CA ARG A 284 -19.18 -9.87 10.73
C ARG A 284 -18.71 -8.44 10.40
N LYS A 285 -19.68 -7.55 10.15
CA LYS A 285 -19.39 -6.12 10.24
C LYS A 285 -19.11 -5.80 11.70
N SER A 286 -17.94 -5.19 11.94
CA SER A 286 -17.47 -4.76 13.27
C SER A 286 -17.80 -3.28 13.53
N ASP A 287 -17.49 -2.81 14.73
CA ASP A 287 -17.55 -1.41 15.15
C ASP A 287 -16.29 -0.61 14.73
N ALA A 288 -15.34 -1.25 14.03
CA ALA A 288 -14.14 -0.58 13.54
C ALA A 288 -14.48 0.66 12.72
N ARG A 289 -13.73 1.74 12.93
CA ARG A 289 -13.84 2.96 12.10
C ARG A 289 -13.52 2.66 10.62
N TYR A 290 -12.65 1.70 10.40
CA TYR A 290 -12.33 1.15 9.08
C TYR A 290 -12.26 -0.38 9.16
N GLN A 291 -12.98 -1.06 8.29
CA GLN A 291 -12.89 -2.49 8.03
C GLN A 291 -12.86 -2.68 6.51
N GLY A 292 -11.82 -3.33 6.01
CA GLY A 292 -11.64 -3.53 4.57
C GLY A 292 -10.97 -4.84 4.23
N ILE A 293 -11.20 -5.27 2.99
CA ILE A 293 -10.55 -6.42 2.36
C ILE A 293 -9.95 -6.00 1.03
N GLN A 294 -8.77 -6.51 0.71
CA GLN A 294 -8.12 -6.29 -0.58
C GLN A 294 -7.41 -7.54 -1.07
N LEU A 295 -7.21 -7.61 -2.37
CA LEU A 295 -6.41 -8.62 -3.04
C LEU A 295 -5.03 -8.07 -3.42
N GLY A 296 -4.05 -8.96 -3.47
CA GLY A 296 -2.73 -8.74 -4.03
C GLY A 296 -2.41 -9.76 -5.10
N ASP A 297 -1.58 -9.37 -6.06
CA ASP A 297 -1.02 -10.27 -7.06
C ASP A 297 0.10 -11.14 -6.46
N PRO A 298 0.71 -12.08 -7.22
CA PRO A 298 1.79 -12.92 -6.72
C PRO A 298 3.05 -12.17 -6.24
N TRP A 299 3.31 -10.94 -6.74
CA TRP A 299 4.38 -10.07 -6.28
C TRP A 299 4.04 -9.28 -5.00
N PHE A 300 2.88 -9.53 -4.39
CA PHE A 300 2.37 -8.74 -3.27
C PHE A 300 2.17 -7.26 -3.65
N VAL A 301 1.66 -7.04 -4.83
CA VAL A 301 1.26 -5.73 -5.35
C VAL A 301 -0.26 -5.70 -5.47
N THR A 302 -0.88 -4.56 -5.17
CA THR A 302 -2.30 -4.37 -5.42
C THR A 302 -2.53 -4.29 -6.92
N PRO A 303 -3.34 -5.18 -7.52
CA PRO A 303 -3.68 -5.08 -8.94
C PRO A 303 -4.41 -3.76 -9.25
N ASN A 304 -4.56 -3.44 -10.53
CA ASN A 304 -5.30 -2.24 -10.97
C ASN A 304 -6.69 -2.16 -10.32
N TYR A 305 -6.76 -1.41 -9.21
CA TYR A 305 -7.96 -1.29 -8.39
C TYR A 305 -8.97 -0.29 -8.94
N VAL A 306 -8.66 0.39 -10.02
CA VAL A 306 -9.54 1.33 -10.72
C VAL A 306 -10.46 0.58 -11.66
N ASP A 307 -9.91 -0.35 -12.45
CA ASP A 307 -10.67 -1.11 -13.44
C ASP A 307 -11.19 -2.45 -12.90
N HIS A 308 -10.66 -2.91 -11.76
CA HIS A 308 -11.03 -4.17 -11.11
C HIS A 308 -11.48 -3.94 -9.66
N GLN A 309 -12.55 -4.62 -9.23
CA GLN A 309 -13.01 -4.58 -7.84
C GLN A 309 -12.12 -5.47 -6.95
N VAL A 310 -10.84 -5.10 -6.80
CA VAL A 310 -9.86 -5.86 -6.01
C VAL A 310 -9.96 -5.60 -4.50
N SER A 311 -10.80 -4.65 -4.09
CA SER A 311 -10.99 -4.28 -2.68
C SER A 311 -12.39 -3.78 -2.42
N LEU A 312 -12.86 -3.97 -1.19
CA LEU A 312 -14.09 -3.41 -0.66
C LEU A 312 -13.92 -3.05 0.81
N THR A 313 -14.44 -1.91 1.21
CA THR A 313 -14.63 -1.58 2.63
C THR A 313 -15.99 -2.09 3.11
N SER A 314 -16.21 -2.12 4.42
CA SER A 314 -17.52 -2.46 5.00
C SER A 314 -18.60 -1.42 4.70
N ALA A 315 -18.24 -0.19 4.29
CA ALA A 315 -19.17 0.83 3.83
C ALA A 315 -19.58 0.64 2.37
N GLN A 316 -18.71 0.09 1.54
CA GLN A 316 -18.97 -0.20 0.12
C GLN A 316 -19.65 -1.56 -0.07
N ALA A 317 -19.34 -2.52 0.80
CA ALA A 317 -19.88 -3.88 0.71
C ALA A 317 -21.33 -3.96 1.17
N VAL A 318 -22.09 -4.85 0.55
CA VAL A 318 -23.45 -5.18 0.97
C VAL A 318 -23.41 -6.18 2.13
N ILE A 319 -24.14 -5.86 3.19
CA ILE A 319 -24.27 -6.71 4.38
C ILE A 319 -25.50 -7.60 4.18
N ASP A 320 -25.35 -8.90 4.38
CA ASP A 320 -26.48 -9.83 4.33
C ASP A 320 -27.40 -9.65 5.56
N ALA A 321 -28.64 -10.13 5.47
CA ALA A 321 -29.67 -9.97 6.52
C ALA A 321 -29.26 -10.56 7.88
N ASP A 322 -28.30 -11.49 7.91
CA ASP A 322 -27.76 -12.09 9.13
C ASP A 322 -26.59 -11.27 9.77
N GLY A 323 -26.30 -10.08 9.24
CA GLY A 323 -25.26 -9.18 9.73
C GLY A 323 -23.85 -9.54 9.30
N TYR A 324 -23.68 -10.48 8.37
CA TYR A 324 -22.39 -10.85 7.83
C TYR A 324 -22.11 -10.18 6.48
N LEU A 325 -20.85 -9.88 6.26
CA LEU A 325 -20.25 -9.58 4.96
C LEU A 325 -19.76 -10.90 4.37
N ARG A 326 -20.16 -11.20 3.14
CA ARG A 326 -19.65 -12.32 2.37
C ARG A 326 -18.97 -11.80 1.13
N PHE A 327 -17.67 -12.08 1.03
CA PHE A 327 -16.84 -11.72 -0.12
C PHE A 327 -16.58 -12.98 -0.93
N VAL A 328 -16.71 -12.90 -2.24
CA VAL A 328 -16.45 -14.00 -3.15
C VAL A 328 -15.27 -13.63 -4.03
N ILE A 329 -14.18 -14.39 -3.96
CA ILE A 329 -13.01 -14.24 -4.84
C ILE A 329 -13.12 -15.33 -5.91
N SER A 330 -13.20 -14.96 -7.18
CA SER A 330 -13.28 -15.89 -8.31
C SER A 330 -12.77 -15.24 -9.58
N LEU A 331 -12.22 -16.04 -10.50
CA LEU A 331 -11.70 -15.56 -11.78
C LEU A 331 -12.78 -15.09 -12.75
N THR A 332 -14.01 -15.54 -12.53
CA THR A 332 -15.20 -15.15 -13.29
C THR A 332 -16.19 -14.50 -12.36
N ASP A 333 -16.85 -13.42 -12.79
CA ASP A 333 -17.88 -12.75 -12.01
C ASP A 333 -19.07 -13.69 -11.72
N PRO A 334 -19.34 -14.02 -10.45
CA PRO A 334 -20.44 -14.92 -10.08
C PRO A 334 -21.78 -14.18 -9.94
N GLY A 335 -21.88 -12.91 -10.32
CA GLY A 335 -23.08 -12.09 -10.25
C GLY A 335 -23.49 -11.72 -8.82
N VAL A 336 -22.56 -11.59 -7.86
CA VAL A 336 -22.82 -11.14 -6.50
C VAL A 336 -22.21 -9.77 -6.23
N ALA A 337 -22.84 -8.95 -5.40
CA ALA A 337 -22.40 -7.57 -5.17
C ALA A 337 -21.00 -7.49 -4.60
N ASN A 338 -20.64 -8.36 -3.65
CA ASN A 338 -19.34 -8.38 -2.99
C ASN A 338 -18.35 -9.33 -3.66
N TRP A 339 -18.37 -9.43 -4.98
CA TRP A 339 -17.32 -10.11 -5.74
C TRP A 339 -16.03 -9.32 -5.67
N LEU A 340 -14.93 -9.99 -5.38
CA LEU A 340 -13.58 -9.45 -5.49
C LEU A 340 -12.92 -10.06 -6.72
N ASP A 341 -12.61 -9.19 -7.67
CA ASP A 341 -11.97 -9.53 -8.94
C ASP A 341 -10.46 -9.64 -8.75
N PRO A 342 -9.85 -10.81 -8.89
CA PRO A 342 -8.41 -10.98 -8.79
C PRO A 342 -7.63 -10.43 -10.00
N ALA A 343 -8.29 -9.72 -10.92
CA ALA A 343 -7.69 -9.15 -12.13
C ALA A 343 -6.94 -10.18 -12.99
N GLY A 344 -7.48 -11.39 -13.08
CA GLY A 344 -6.93 -12.51 -13.85
C GLY A 344 -5.87 -13.35 -13.13
N PHE A 345 -5.47 -13.00 -11.90
CA PHE A 345 -4.51 -13.80 -11.13
C PHE A 345 -5.18 -14.98 -10.45
N ALA A 346 -4.82 -16.20 -10.86
CA ALA A 346 -5.31 -17.45 -10.25
C ALA A 346 -4.76 -17.69 -8.84
N GLU A 347 -3.67 -17.03 -8.48
CA GLU A 347 -3.09 -17.04 -7.14
C GLU A 347 -2.61 -15.65 -6.74
N GLY A 348 -2.61 -15.39 -5.44
CA GLY A 348 -2.21 -14.11 -4.88
C GLY A 348 -2.48 -14.03 -3.38
N TYR A 349 -2.74 -12.85 -2.90
CA TYR A 349 -2.92 -12.59 -1.47
C TYR A 349 -4.28 -11.98 -1.17
N VAL A 350 -4.82 -12.32 0.01
CA VAL A 350 -5.96 -11.67 0.66
C VAL A 350 -5.43 -10.95 1.89
N PHE A 351 -5.81 -9.70 2.07
CA PHE A 351 -5.50 -8.94 3.26
C PHE A 351 -6.75 -8.23 3.79
N MET A 352 -7.14 -8.57 5.02
CA MET A 352 -8.23 -7.90 5.73
C MET A 352 -7.64 -7.07 6.88
N ARG A 353 -8.24 -5.90 7.13
CA ARG A 353 -7.79 -4.95 8.15
C ARG A 353 -8.97 -4.36 8.89
N TRP A 354 -8.75 -4.13 10.20
CA TRP A 354 -9.65 -3.40 11.10
C TRP A 354 -8.85 -2.33 11.82
N GLN A 355 -9.31 -1.10 11.78
CA GLN A 355 -8.68 0.04 12.43
C GLN A 355 -9.70 0.81 13.27
N GLY A 356 -9.26 1.29 14.46
CA GLY A 356 -10.14 2.02 15.36
C GLY A 356 -11.23 1.15 15.98
N LEU A 357 -10.92 -0.13 16.27
CA LEU A 357 -11.76 -1.00 17.10
C LEU A 357 -11.79 -0.50 18.54
N ALA A 358 -12.95 -0.58 19.21
CA ALA A 358 -13.05 -0.30 20.63
C ALA A 358 -12.36 -1.38 21.50
N ARG A 359 -12.31 -2.62 21.02
CA ARG A 359 -11.63 -3.78 21.61
C ARG A 359 -11.08 -4.69 20.52
N PRO A 360 -10.12 -5.56 20.81
CA PRO A 360 -9.74 -6.63 19.88
C PRO A 360 -10.94 -7.50 19.50
N LEU A 361 -10.93 -8.00 18.26
CA LEU A 361 -11.92 -8.98 17.80
C LEU A 361 -11.82 -10.24 18.66
N ALA A 362 -12.97 -10.79 19.04
CA ALA A 362 -13.06 -12.09 19.70
C ALA A 362 -12.86 -13.22 18.66
N ASP A 363 -12.56 -14.43 19.14
CA ASP A 363 -12.28 -15.57 18.27
C ASP A 363 -13.46 -15.93 17.35
N ASP A 364 -14.71 -15.78 17.83
CA ASP A 364 -15.93 -16.02 17.07
C ASP A 364 -16.28 -14.88 16.08
N GLU A 365 -15.58 -13.75 16.17
CA GLU A 365 -15.65 -12.64 15.22
C GLU A 365 -14.62 -12.76 14.09
N ALA A 366 -13.72 -13.75 14.19
CA ALA A 366 -12.69 -13.98 13.17
C ALA A 366 -13.34 -14.33 11.81
N PRO A 367 -12.75 -13.85 10.70
CA PRO A 367 -13.24 -14.24 9.38
C PRO A 367 -12.98 -15.71 9.11
N THR A 368 -13.91 -16.34 8.40
CA THR A 368 -13.77 -17.71 7.90
C THR A 368 -13.61 -17.71 6.38
N ALA A 369 -12.93 -18.73 5.84
CA ALA A 369 -12.78 -18.93 4.41
C ALA A 369 -13.14 -20.36 4.03
N GLU A 370 -13.87 -20.51 2.93
CA GLU A 370 -14.29 -21.79 2.36
C GLU A 370 -13.99 -21.80 0.86
N LEU A 371 -13.24 -22.77 0.38
CA LEU A 371 -13.03 -23.01 -1.05
C LEU A 371 -14.24 -23.81 -1.57
N VAL A 372 -14.93 -23.31 -2.57
CA VAL A 372 -16.14 -23.87 -3.13
C VAL A 372 -16.05 -23.95 -4.65
N ASP A 373 -16.72 -24.93 -5.25
CA ASP A 373 -16.92 -24.93 -6.69
C ASP A 373 -17.97 -23.87 -7.07
N LEU A 374 -17.75 -23.15 -8.18
CA LEU A 374 -18.67 -22.07 -8.62
C LEU A 374 -20.11 -22.57 -8.83
N ALA A 375 -20.27 -23.83 -9.26
CA ALA A 375 -21.57 -24.46 -9.42
C ALA A 375 -22.37 -24.54 -8.11
N ASP A 376 -21.66 -24.71 -6.99
CA ASP A 376 -22.26 -24.87 -5.64
C ASP A 376 -22.36 -23.55 -4.87
N LEU A 377 -21.75 -22.47 -5.38
CA LEU A 377 -21.66 -21.18 -4.67
C LEU A 377 -23.05 -20.66 -4.26
N SER A 378 -24.05 -20.80 -5.11
CA SER A 378 -25.42 -20.33 -4.81
C SER A 378 -26.03 -21.02 -3.60
N ALA A 379 -25.71 -22.29 -3.37
CA ALA A 379 -26.18 -23.04 -2.20
C ALA A 379 -25.43 -22.67 -0.90
N ARG A 380 -24.27 -22.03 -1.01
CA ARG A 380 -23.45 -21.56 0.13
C ARG A 380 -23.78 -20.13 0.55
N LEU A 381 -24.50 -19.40 -0.30
CA LEU A 381 -24.92 -18.01 -0.04
C LEU A 381 -26.36 -17.95 0.46
N PRO A 382 -26.69 -17.04 1.39
CA PRO A 382 -28.09 -16.78 1.73
C PRO A 382 -28.92 -16.43 0.48
N ALA A 383 -30.17 -16.86 0.46
CA ALA A 383 -31.09 -16.52 -0.64
C ALA A 383 -31.26 -14.99 -0.81
N THR A 384 -31.02 -14.23 0.24
CA THR A 384 -31.09 -12.76 0.28
C THR A 384 -29.79 -12.07 -0.13
N THR A 385 -28.72 -12.81 -0.43
CA THR A 385 -27.46 -12.21 -0.88
C THR A 385 -27.71 -11.41 -2.16
N ARG A 386 -27.29 -10.14 -2.14
CA ARG A 386 -27.48 -9.20 -3.27
C ARG A 386 -26.81 -9.72 -4.53
N ARG A 387 -27.63 -9.99 -5.54
CA ARG A 387 -27.19 -10.26 -6.92
C ARG A 387 -27.07 -8.95 -7.68
N VAL A 388 -26.18 -8.92 -8.68
CA VAL A 388 -25.99 -7.80 -9.58
C VAL A 388 -26.06 -8.27 -11.03
N THR A 389 -26.66 -7.43 -11.86
CA THR A 389 -26.63 -7.59 -13.31
C THR A 389 -25.32 -7.10 -13.88
N GLN A 390 -25.05 -7.38 -15.15
CA GLN A 390 -23.88 -6.85 -15.85
C GLN A 390 -23.87 -5.31 -15.88
N ASP A 391 -25.01 -4.67 -16.05
CA ASP A 391 -25.12 -3.21 -16.08
C ASP A 391 -24.81 -2.62 -14.70
N GLU A 392 -25.35 -3.20 -13.63
CA GLU A 392 -25.02 -2.80 -12.25
C GLU A 392 -23.53 -2.98 -11.94
N ARG A 393 -22.90 -4.04 -12.47
CA ARG A 393 -21.44 -4.24 -12.35
C ARG A 393 -20.66 -3.18 -13.10
N ASN A 394 -21.06 -2.86 -14.30
CA ASN A 394 -20.43 -1.79 -15.10
C ASN A 394 -20.54 -0.46 -14.37
N ASP A 395 -21.69 -0.14 -13.74
CA ASP A 395 -21.85 1.07 -12.93
C ASP A 395 -20.96 1.09 -11.68
N GLN A 396 -20.76 -0.07 -11.02
CA GLN A 396 -19.83 -0.18 -9.91
C GLN A 396 -18.39 0.12 -10.34
N LEU A 397 -17.96 -0.42 -11.49
CA LEU A 397 -16.63 -0.19 -12.03
C LEU A 397 -16.44 1.27 -12.48
N LEU A 398 -17.43 1.86 -13.16
CA LEU A 398 -17.40 3.28 -13.54
C LEU A 398 -17.24 4.19 -12.31
N ARG A 399 -17.96 3.93 -11.23
CA ARG A 399 -17.80 4.69 -9.98
C ARG A 399 -16.38 4.55 -9.43
N ARG A 400 -15.79 3.36 -9.46
CA ARG A 400 -14.40 3.15 -9.03
C ARG A 400 -13.40 3.96 -9.86
N GLN A 401 -13.59 4.06 -11.16
CA GLN A 401 -12.69 4.82 -12.06
C GLN A 401 -12.67 6.32 -11.75
N TRP A 402 -13.82 6.89 -11.37
CA TRP A 402 -13.92 8.32 -11.10
C TRP A 402 -13.31 8.77 -9.78
N VAL A 403 -13.35 7.92 -8.76
CA VAL A 403 -12.97 8.30 -7.40
C VAL A 403 -11.48 8.54 -7.23
N PRO A 404 -10.55 7.69 -7.72
CA PRO A 404 -9.12 7.95 -7.64
C PRO A 404 -8.72 9.25 -8.31
N ILE A 405 -9.35 9.58 -9.45
CA ILE A 405 -9.10 10.85 -10.18
C ILE A 405 -9.46 12.07 -9.31
N ARG A 406 -10.56 12.01 -8.55
CA ARG A 406 -10.94 13.07 -7.62
C ARG A 406 -10.03 13.24 -6.41
N ARG A 407 -9.27 12.20 -6.06
CA ARG A 407 -8.31 12.22 -4.95
C ARG A 407 -6.94 12.75 -5.37
N LEU A 408 -6.67 12.79 -6.66
CA LEU A 408 -5.47 13.42 -7.19
C LEU A 408 -5.61 14.94 -7.00
N PRO A 409 -4.56 15.64 -6.54
CA PRO A 409 -4.59 17.09 -6.38
C PRO A 409 -4.71 17.82 -7.71
#